data_210124f17aad42f76a80c661d0d2a555
#
_entry.id   210124f17aad42f76a80c661d0d2a555
#
_cell.length_a   1.000
_cell.length_b   1.000
_cell.length_c   1.000
_cell.angle_alpha   90.00
_cell.angle_beta   90.00
_cell.angle_gamma   90.00
#
_symmetry.space_group_name_H-M   'P 1'
#
loop_
_entity.id
_entity.type
_entity.pdbx_description
1 polymer ?
#
loop_
_entity_poly.entity_id
_entity_poly.type
_entity_poly.pdbx_seq_one_letter_code
_entity_poly.pdbx_strand_id
1 'polypeptide(L)'
;KGGILAEGLPDENIQIEIEGQSYFIGEMAERQSNVRSFTLDPAQFFESHLKPLTLAAVARLVGSSVPVRLVTGLPIGYLRDYSDRVIKALQGEHTIVLTSLAGKREEKTLVINEVKVIPEPFGSLFNLIMNDLGEQGDKRYANEKIGIIDIGFKTADFTITDRMRYSERGSRTTDSGIAKAFSLIADKLREKSGVNVELYRLYDAVEKGSIRIKGKEYDLRAQTEMFYNQLAASIADEVDRLWSDEWDIDTIVLTGGGGAALAKYLQPLIDGQVITVDPGKDPRLWNVRGYWKYAKNLWGRSTATPTPGAGGAEPASRRV
;
A
#
# COMPACT_ATOMS: atom_id res chain seq x y z
N LYS A 1 27.89 23.18 -17.80
CA LYS A 1 27.94 23.66 -16.39
C LYS A 1 26.55 23.39 -15.81
N GLY A 2 26.30 22.13 -15.39
CA GLY A 2 25.14 21.75 -14.66
C GLY A 2 25.28 22.31 -13.25
N GLY A 3 24.30 23.10 -12.82
CA GLY A 3 24.30 23.67 -11.48
C GLY A 3 24.04 22.60 -10.44
N ILE A 4 24.55 22.82 -9.26
CA ILE A 4 24.37 22.06 -7.99
C ILE A 4 22.91 21.80 -7.61
N LEU A 5 21.94 22.24 -8.42
CA LEU A 5 20.49 22.16 -8.18
C LEU A 5 19.78 20.99 -8.87
N ALA A 6 20.52 20.10 -9.57
CA ALA A 6 19.92 19.04 -10.40
C ALA A 6 20.14 17.60 -9.89
N GLU A 7 20.74 17.44 -8.72
CA GLU A 7 21.01 16.12 -8.14
C GLU A 7 20.01 15.75 -7.03
N GLY A 8 18.73 15.62 -7.40
CA GLY A 8 17.85 14.71 -6.66
C GLY A 8 18.17 13.28 -7.08
N LEU A 9 18.00 12.32 -6.18
CA LEU A 9 18.17 10.90 -6.52
C LEU A 9 17.34 10.58 -7.77
N PRO A 10 17.83 9.78 -8.73
CA PRO A 10 17.10 9.46 -9.97
C PRO A 10 15.67 8.96 -9.73
N ASP A 11 15.42 8.41 -8.55
CA ASP A 11 14.14 7.81 -8.16
C ASP A 11 13.09 8.86 -7.74
N GLU A 12 13.48 10.06 -7.39
CA GLU A 12 12.60 11.15 -6.97
C GLU A 12 12.09 12.00 -8.15
N ASN A 13 12.65 11.82 -9.33
CA ASN A 13 12.38 12.66 -10.50
C ASN A 13 11.74 11.83 -11.61
N ILE A 14 10.43 11.62 -11.52
CA ILE A 14 9.67 10.85 -12.50
C ILE A 14 8.82 11.80 -13.34
N GLN A 15 9.16 11.89 -14.63
CA GLN A 15 8.29 12.46 -15.66
C GLN A 15 7.91 11.38 -16.63
N ILE A 16 6.62 11.16 -16.81
CA ILE A 16 6.04 10.14 -17.68
C ILE A 16 4.99 10.76 -18.58
N GLU A 17 4.95 10.32 -19.85
CA GLU A 17 3.87 10.63 -20.77
C GLU A 17 3.11 9.35 -21.10
N ILE A 18 1.79 9.39 -20.98
CA ILE A 18 0.87 8.28 -21.21
C ILE A 18 -0.30 8.83 -22.04
N GLU A 19 -0.62 8.21 -23.18
CA GLU A 19 -1.77 8.60 -24.01
C GLU A 19 -1.76 10.10 -24.37
N GLY A 20 -0.57 10.67 -24.58
CA GLY A 20 -0.36 12.08 -24.92
C GLY A 20 -0.47 13.05 -23.74
N GLN A 21 -0.66 12.56 -22.53
CA GLN A 21 -0.67 13.38 -21.32
C GLN A 21 0.64 13.21 -20.54
N SER A 22 1.24 14.32 -20.11
CA SER A 22 2.47 14.33 -19.31
C SER A 22 2.16 14.49 -17.83
N TYR A 23 2.86 13.69 -17.01
CA TYR A 23 2.72 13.70 -15.56
C TYR A 23 4.09 13.88 -14.91
N PHE A 24 4.16 14.75 -13.91
CA PHE A 24 5.20 14.72 -12.90
C PHE A 24 4.71 13.91 -11.71
N ILE A 25 5.53 13.01 -11.19
CA ILE A 25 5.15 12.09 -10.11
C ILE A 25 6.15 12.22 -8.95
N GLY A 26 5.62 12.08 -7.71
CA GLY A 26 6.42 12.17 -6.50
C GLY A 26 6.96 13.58 -6.25
N GLU A 27 8.18 13.70 -5.75
CA GLU A 27 8.81 14.99 -5.44
C GLU A 27 8.93 15.93 -6.65
N MET A 28 9.04 15.37 -7.85
CA MET A 28 9.07 16.19 -9.06
C MET A 28 7.75 16.94 -9.25
N ALA A 29 6.62 16.34 -8.94
CA ALA A 29 5.32 17.02 -8.95
C ALA A 29 5.29 18.18 -7.96
N GLU A 30 5.88 18.02 -6.78
CA GLU A 30 5.96 19.08 -5.78
C GLU A 30 6.84 20.26 -6.21
N ARG A 31 7.96 19.96 -6.86
CA ARG A 31 8.97 20.97 -7.23
C ARG A 31 8.68 21.70 -8.54
N GLN A 32 8.10 20.99 -9.53
CA GLN A 32 8.01 21.47 -10.91
C GLN A 32 6.58 21.78 -11.36
N SER A 33 5.56 21.20 -10.71
CA SER A 33 4.17 21.40 -11.15
C SER A 33 3.56 22.66 -10.57
N ASN A 34 2.95 23.48 -11.44
CA ASN A 34 2.09 24.59 -11.04
C ASN A 34 0.66 24.13 -10.69
N VAL A 35 0.25 22.99 -11.27
CA VAL A 35 -1.03 22.33 -11.01
C VAL A 35 -0.73 21.00 -10.34
N ARG A 36 -0.88 20.96 -9.01
CA ARG A 36 -0.67 19.76 -8.22
C ARG A 36 -1.99 19.10 -7.94
N SER A 37 -2.05 17.79 -8.16
CA SER A 37 -3.21 16.99 -7.81
C SER A 37 -2.84 16.06 -6.66
N PHE A 38 -3.50 16.26 -5.53
CA PHE A 38 -3.48 15.38 -4.39
C PHE A 38 -4.93 15.09 -4.02
N THR A 39 -5.29 13.82 -3.92
CA THR A 39 -6.67 13.45 -3.61
C THR A 39 -6.74 12.48 -2.43
N LEU A 40 -7.75 12.70 -1.59
CA LEU A 40 -8.21 11.75 -0.59
C LEU A 40 -9.54 11.10 -1.01
N ASP A 41 -10.07 11.48 -2.18
CA ASP A 41 -11.26 10.87 -2.75
C ASP A 41 -10.87 9.59 -3.51
N PRO A 42 -11.32 8.40 -3.06
CA PRO A 42 -11.01 7.14 -3.71
C PRO A 42 -11.49 7.07 -5.16
N ALA A 43 -12.68 7.61 -5.47
CA ALA A 43 -13.20 7.61 -6.84
C ALA A 43 -12.28 8.39 -7.77
N GLN A 44 -11.88 9.60 -7.39
CA GLN A 44 -10.94 10.41 -8.14
C GLN A 44 -9.57 9.73 -8.26
N PHE A 45 -9.10 9.05 -7.19
CA PHE A 45 -7.85 8.31 -7.24
C PHE A 45 -7.91 7.20 -8.29
N PHE A 46 -8.94 6.36 -8.27
CA PHE A 46 -9.06 5.24 -9.21
C PHE A 46 -9.25 5.69 -10.66
N GLU A 47 -9.94 6.80 -10.88
CA GLU A 47 -10.21 7.31 -12.23
C GLU A 47 -9.02 8.05 -12.83
N SER A 48 -8.27 8.82 -12.03
CA SER A 48 -7.28 9.77 -12.59
C SER A 48 -5.84 9.48 -12.19
N HIS A 49 -5.58 8.81 -11.06
CA HIS A 49 -4.22 8.70 -10.49
C HIS A 49 -3.67 7.27 -10.54
N LEU A 50 -4.52 6.26 -10.39
CA LEU A 50 -4.06 4.87 -10.30
C LEU A 50 -3.22 4.45 -11.51
N LYS A 51 -3.73 4.66 -12.73
CA LYS A 51 -3.05 4.22 -13.96
C LYS A 51 -1.68 4.89 -14.13
N PRO A 52 -1.54 6.22 -14.11
CA PRO A 52 -0.23 6.85 -14.27
C PRO A 52 0.77 6.50 -13.17
N LEU A 53 0.33 6.39 -11.90
CA LEU A 53 1.20 6.01 -10.80
C LEU A 53 1.69 4.57 -10.92
N THR A 54 0.79 3.64 -11.26
CA THR A 54 1.14 2.22 -11.42
C THR A 54 2.06 2.02 -12.61
N LEU A 55 1.75 2.61 -13.78
CA LEU A 55 2.59 2.45 -14.97
C LEU A 55 3.98 3.09 -14.77
N ALA A 56 4.07 4.23 -14.09
CA ALA A 56 5.36 4.81 -13.72
C ALA A 56 6.20 3.89 -12.84
N ALA A 57 5.59 3.26 -11.83
CA ALA A 57 6.27 2.32 -10.95
C ALA A 57 6.72 1.06 -11.72
N VAL A 58 5.86 0.47 -12.55
CA VAL A 58 6.19 -0.69 -13.38
C VAL A 58 7.32 -0.37 -14.35
N ALA A 59 7.27 0.79 -15.01
CA ALA A 59 8.28 1.21 -15.98
C ALA A 59 9.70 1.31 -15.41
N ARG A 60 9.83 1.56 -14.13
CA ARG A 60 11.11 1.61 -13.45
C ARG A 60 11.66 0.24 -13.06
N LEU A 61 10.79 -0.74 -12.94
CA LEU A 61 11.15 -2.08 -12.47
C LEU A 61 11.43 -3.06 -13.62
N VAL A 62 10.87 -2.79 -14.81
CA VAL A 62 10.94 -3.75 -15.93
C VAL A 62 11.49 -3.10 -17.21
N GLY A 63 12.09 -3.93 -18.07
CA GLY A 63 12.48 -3.54 -19.43
C GLY A 63 11.28 -3.39 -20.36
N SER A 64 11.49 -2.72 -21.51
CA SER A 64 10.47 -2.60 -22.56
C SER A 64 10.07 -3.99 -23.09
N SER A 65 8.78 -4.17 -23.32
CA SER A 65 8.17 -5.40 -23.87
C SER A 65 8.36 -6.68 -23.02
N VAL A 66 8.79 -6.54 -21.77
CA VAL A 66 8.86 -7.66 -20.82
C VAL A 66 7.46 -7.91 -20.26
N PRO A 67 6.86 -9.11 -20.48
CA PRO A 67 5.54 -9.41 -19.94
C PRO A 67 5.59 -9.52 -18.41
N VAL A 68 4.65 -8.84 -17.76
CA VAL A 68 4.51 -8.86 -16.30
C VAL A 68 3.12 -9.29 -15.88
N ARG A 69 3.02 -9.83 -14.67
CA ARG A 69 1.77 -10.06 -13.96
C ARG A 69 1.78 -9.21 -12.69
N LEU A 70 0.67 -8.58 -12.39
CA LEU A 70 0.56 -7.59 -11.35
C LEU A 70 -0.42 -8.04 -10.25
N VAL A 71 -0.01 -7.94 -9.00
CA VAL A 71 -0.93 -8.00 -7.85
C VAL A 71 -1.02 -6.60 -7.25
N THR A 72 -2.22 -6.15 -6.99
CA THR A 72 -2.50 -4.89 -6.31
C THR A 72 -3.62 -5.08 -5.29
N GLY A 73 -3.76 -4.13 -4.36
CA GLY A 73 -4.79 -4.14 -3.34
C GLY A 73 -5.77 -2.99 -3.50
N LEU A 74 -6.96 -3.19 -2.96
CA LEU A 74 -7.95 -2.15 -2.72
C LEU A 74 -8.46 -2.26 -1.29
N PRO A 75 -8.79 -1.13 -0.63
CA PRO A 75 -9.53 -1.17 0.63
C PRO A 75 -10.80 -2.00 0.46
N ILE A 76 -11.20 -2.73 1.50
CA ILE A 76 -12.30 -3.71 1.43
C ILE A 76 -13.58 -3.07 0.91
N GLY A 77 -13.89 -1.88 1.38
CA GLY A 77 -15.09 -1.15 0.98
C GLY A 77 -15.15 -0.77 -0.52
N TYR A 78 -14.03 -0.85 -1.24
CA TYR A 78 -13.95 -0.48 -2.66
C TYR A 78 -13.76 -1.66 -3.62
N LEU A 79 -13.50 -2.86 -3.09
CA LEU A 79 -13.23 -4.05 -3.91
C LEU A 79 -14.33 -4.33 -4.92
N ARG A 80 -15.57 -4.38 -4.45
CA ARG A 80 -16.72 -4.75 -5.27
C ARG A 80 -16.93 -3.80 -6.45
N ASP A 81 -16.77 -2.50 -6.21
CA ASP A 81 -17.14 -1.47 -7.18
C ASP A 81 -15.97 -1.08 -8.11
N TYR A 82 -14.73 -1.34 -7.68
CA TYR A 82 -13.54 -0.85 -8.42
C TYR A 82 -12.62 -1.95 -8.94
N SER A 83 -12.72 -3.22 -8.50
CA SER A 83 -11.80 -4.27 -8.96
C SER A 83 -11.75 -4.42 -10.47
N ASP A 84 -12.90 -4.53 -11.12
CA ASP A 84 -12.96 -4.68 -12.58
C ASP A 84 -12.45 -3.44 -13.32
N ARG A 85 -12.68 -2.24 -12.77
CA ARG A 85 -12.18 -0.99 -13.34
C ARG A 85 -10.65 -0.93 -13.26
N VAL A 86 -10.07 -1.32 -12.13
CA VAL A 86 -8.61 -1.39 -11.92
C VAL A 86 -7.97 -2.40 -12.88
N ILE A 87 -8.55 -3.60 -12.98
CA ILE A 87 -8.06 -4.62 -13.93
C ILE A 87 -8.08 -4.07 -15.34
N LYS A 88 -9.22 -3.51 -15.80
CA LYS A 88 -9.37 -2.94 -17.12
C LYS A 88 -8.43 -1.76 -17.41
N ALA A 89 -8.13 -0.95 -16.41
CA ALA A 89 -7.23 0.20 -16.56
C ALA A 89 -5.76 -0.21 -16.70
N LEU A 90 -5.36 -1.31 -16.07
CA LEU A 90 -3.95 -1.71 -15.98
C LEU A 90 -3.57 -2.88 -16.89
N GLN A 91 -4.49 -3.80 -17.18
CA GLN A 91 -4.19 -4.96 -18.02
C GLN A 91 -4.12 -4.58 -19.49
N GLY A 92 -3.10 -5.09 -20.20
CA GLY A 92 -2.88 -4.84 -21.63
C GLY A 92 -1.51 -4.27 -21.92
N GLU A 93 -1.38 -3.70 -23.10
CA GLU A 93 -0.17 -3.02 -23.57
C GLU A 93 -0.30 -1.50 -23.38
N HIS A 94 0.73 -0.88 -22.84
CA HIS A 94 0.77 0.55 -22.59
C HIS A 94 2.08 1.12 -23.13
N THR A 95 2.00 2.04 -24.08
CA THR A 95 3.15 2.81 -24.54
C THR A 95 3.31 4.04 -23.65
N ILE A 96 4.49 4.20 -23.08
CA ILE A 96 4.82 5.30 -22.20
C ILE A 96 6.15 5.93 -22.62
N VAL A 97 6.33 7.21 -22.33
CA VAL A 97 7.61 7.89 -22.52
C VAL A 97 8.11 8.39 -21.17
N LEU A 98 9.26 7.88 -20.74
CA LEU A 98 9.99 8.39 -19.59
C LEU A 98 10.89 9.55 -20.02
N THR A 99 10.89 10.64 -19.27
CA THR A 99 11.78 11.77 -19.53
C THR A 99 12.72 11.97 -18.34
N SER A 100 14.02 11.89 -18.58
CA SER A 100 15.02 12.16 -17.54
C SER A 100 15.18 13.67 -17.27
N LEU A 101 15.81 14.03 -16.17
CA LEU A 101 16.14 15.43 -15.85
C LEU A 101 16.98 16.12 -16.93
N ALA A 102 17.81 15.36 -17.65
CA ALA A 102 18.60 15.87 -18.78
C ALA A 102 17.78 16.04 -20.07
N GLY A 103 16.46 15.80 -20.02
CA GLY A 103 15.58 15.89 -21.18
C GLY A 103 15.66 14.69 -22.14
N LYS A 104 16.40 13.63 -21.80
CA LYS A 104 16.42 12.40 -22.60
C LYS A 104 15.09 11.68 -22.47
N ARG A 105 14.47 11.40 -23.62
CA ARG A 105 13.20 10.67 -23.73
C ARG A 105 13.49 9.20 -24.04
N GLU A 106 12.84 8.30 -23.33
CA GLU A 106 12.91 6.86 -23.51
C GLU A 106 11.48 6.31 -23.64
N GLU A 107 11.15 5.79 -24.80
CA GLU A 107 9.87 5.11 -25.00
C GLU A 107 9.96 3.66 -24.52
N LYS A 108 8.96 3.21 -23.79
CA LYS A 108 8.80 1.83 -23.32
C LYS A 108 7.40 1.32 -23.60
N THR A 109 7.31 0.08 -24.03
CA THR A 109 6.06 -0.67 -24.06
C THR A 109 5.99 -1.54 -22.82
N LEU A 110 4.98 -1.33 -21.98
CA LEU A 110 4.70 -2.15 -20.81
C LEU A 110 3.62 -3.17 -21.18
N VAL A 111 3.91 -4.45 -20.97
CA VAL A 111 2.99 -5.56 -21.27
C VAL A 111 2.51 -6.17 -19.96
N ILE A 112 1.30 -5.84 -19.53
CA ILE A 112 0.68 -6.36 -18.29
C ILE A 112 -0.32 -7.45 -18.68
N ASN A 113 0.13 -8.71 -18.62
CA ASN A 113 -0.67 -9.84 -19.09
C ASN A 113 -1.84 -10.17 -18.16
N GLU A 114 -1.66 -9.98 -16.86
CA GLU A 114 -2.65 -10.34 -15.86
C GLU A 114 -2.57 -9.39 -14.67
N VAL A 115 -3.73 -8.96 -14.20
CA VAL A 115 -3.86 -8.16 -12.98
C VAL A 115 -4.74 -8.90 -11.98
N LYS A 116 -4.22 -9.10 -10.77
CA LYS A 116 -4.96 -9.65 -9.65
C LYS A 116 -5.19 -8.57 -8.61
N VAL A 117 -6.45 -8.29 -8.32
CA VAL A 117 -6.85 -7.37 -7.26
C VAL A 117 -7.26 -8.19 -6.02
N ILE A 118 -6.76 -7.79 -4.85
CA ILE A 118 -7.07 -8.42 -3.56
C ILE A 118 -7.39 -7.34 -2.52
N PRO A 119 -8.00 -7.70 -1.37
CA PRO A 119 -8.15 -6.76 -0.25
C PRO A 119 -6.79 -6.28 0.25
N GLU A 120 -6.63 -4.98 0.48
CA GLU A 120 -5.36 -4.41 0.99
C GLU A 120 -4.83 -5.12 2.23
N PRO A 121 -5.62 -5.38 3.28
CA PRO A 121 -5.14 -6.04 4.50
C PRO A 121 -4.60 -7.46 4.29
N PHE A 122 -5.02 -8.13 3.21
CA PHE A 122 -4.46 -9.44 2.85
C PHE A 122 -2.99 -9.37 2.43
N GLY A 123 -2.52 -8.22 1.97
CA GLY A 123 -1.08 -8.01 1.78
C GLY A 123 -0.31 -8.21 3.08
N SER A 124 -0.76 -7.59 4.17
CA SER A 124 -0.15 -7.77 5.48
C SER A 124 -0.22 -9.21 5.98
N LEU A 125 -1.38 -9.87 5.79
CA LEU A 125 -1.54 -11.28 6.14
C LEU A 125 -0.55 -12.16 5.37
N PHE A 126 -0.48 -12.02 4.05
CA PHE A 126 0.44 -12.81 3.22
C PHE A 126 1.90 -12.52 3.55
N ASN A 127 2.24 -11.27 3.89
CA ASN A 127 3.58 -10.94 4.33
C ASN A 127 3.97 -11.64 5.64
N LEU A 128 3.01 -11.82 6.54
CA LEU A 128 3.19 -12.49 7.82
C LEU A 128 3.35 -14.02 7.66
N ILE A 129 2.49 -14.64 6.84
CA ILE A 129 2.39 -16.10 6.74
C ILE A 129 3.28 -16.73 5.67
N MET A 130 3.76 -15.95 4.68
CA MET A 130 4.56 -16.46 3.57
C MET A 130 6.02 -16.01 3.69
N ASN A 131 6.93 -16.90 3.28
CA ASN A 131 8.34 -16.56 3.07
C ASN A 131 8.54 -15.82 1.73
N ASP A 132 9.77 -15.40 1.46
CA ASP A 132 10.13 -14.68 0.23
C ASP A 132 10.06 -15.51 -1.05
N LEU A 133 9.85 -16.82 -0.95
CA LEU A 133 9.58 -17.71 -2.08
C LEU A 133 8.08 -17.85 -2.38
N GLY A 134 7.22 -17.24 -1.59
CA GLY A 134 5.78 -17.39 -1.70
C GLY A 134 5.23 -18.69 -1.12
N GLU A 135 6.03 -19.38 -0.33
CA GLU A 135 5.63 -20.61 0.35
C GLU A 135 5.11 -20.27 1.75
N GLN A 136 4.30 -21.17 2.30
CA GLN A 136 3.84 -21.02 3.68
C GLN A 136 5.03 -21.11 4.64
N GLY A 137 5.32 -20.02 5.33
CA GLY A 137 6.39 -19.92 6.33
C GLY A 137 5.90 -20.29 7.72
N ASP A 138 5.05 -19.47 8.32
CA ASP A 138 4.50 -19.70 9.66
C ASP A 138 3.12 -20.36 9.59
N LYS A 139 3.05 -21.62 10.01
CA LYS A 139 1.81 -22.41 10.01
C LYS A 139 0.84 -21.99 11.13
N ARG A 140 1.32 -21.31 12.16
CA ARG A 140 0.51 -20.84 13.28
C ARG A 140 -0.56 -19.92 12.75
N TYR A 141 -0.17 -18.83 12.11
CA TYR A 141 -1.09 -17.81 11.59
C TYR A 141 -2.08 -18.33 10.52
N ALA A 142 -1.74 -19.42 9.83
CA ALA A 142 -2.64 -20.05 8.88
C ALA A 142 -3.80 -20.82 9.55
N ASN A 143 -3.69 -21.13 10.84
CA ASN A 143 -4.69 -21.84 11.62
C ASN A 143 -5.43 -20.94 12.62
N GLU A 144 -4.96 -19.71 12.83
CA GLU A 144 -5.54 -18.75 13.77
C GLU A 144 -6.70 -17.96 13.15
N LYS A 145 -7.53 -17.43 14.02
CA LYS A 145 -8.44 -16.34 13.72
C LYS A 145 -7.70 -15.03 13.94
N ILE A 146 -7.51 -14.27 12.88
CA ILE A 146 -6.68 -13.08 12.89
C ILE A 146 -7.53 -11.84 12.61
N GLY A 147 -7.44 -10.85 13.51
CA GLY A 147 -7.89 -9.50 13.27
C GLY A 147 -6.76 -8.68 12.62
N ILE A 148 -7.05 -7.92 11.59
CA ILE A 148 -6.08 -7.03 10.93
C ILE A 148 -6.62 -5.61 11.00
N ILE A 149 -5.81 -4.68 11.52
CA ILE A 149 -6.09 -3.25 11.57
C ILE A 149 -5.04 -2.59 10.69
N ASP A 150 -5.42 -2.28 9.45
CA ASP A 150 -4.56 -1.60 8.49
C ASP A 150 -4.91 -0.12 8.46
N ILE A 151 -4.05 0.71 9.05
CA ILE A 151 -4.25 2.15 9.09
C ILE A 151 -3.36 2.79 8.02
N GLY A 152 -4.00 3.18 6.93
CA GLY A 152 -3.39 3.94 5.86
C GLY A 152 -3.41 5.44 6.12
N PHE A 153 -3.21 6.22 5.06
CA PHE A 153 -3.30 7.68 5.15
C PHE A 153 -4.76 8.13 5.23
N LYS A 154 -5.62 7.69 4.31
CA LYS A 154 -7.04 8.08 4.23
C LYS A 154 -7.94 7.17 5.04
N THR A 155 -7.76 5.85 4.93
CA THR A 155 -8.65 4.83 5.48
C THR A 155 -8.01 4.03 6.59
N ALA A 156 -8.84 3.43 7.43
CA ALA A 156 -8.51 2.28 8.25
C ALA A 156 -9.39 1.11 7.84
N ASP A 157 -8.75 -0.02 7.54
CA ASP A 157 -9.40 -1.27 7.17
C ASP A 157 -9.31 -2.25 8.34
N PHE A 158 -10.47 -2.65 8.85
CA PHE A 158 -10.62 -3.70 9.85
C PHE A 158 -10.98 -4.99 9.12
N THR A 159 -10.28 -6.08 9.39
CA THR A 159 -10.48 -7.33 8.67
C THR A 159 -10.35 -8.50 9.61
N ILE A 160 -11.27 -9.46 9.51
CA ILE A 160 -11.16 -10.73 10.18
C ILE A 160 -10.90 -11.84 9.16
N THR A 161 -9.95 -12.70 9.47
CA THR A 161 -9.74 -13.97 8.77
C THR A 161 -9.76 -15.11 9.77
N ASP A 162 -10.50 -16.17 9.47
CA ASP A 162 -10.47 -17.41 10.22
C ASP A 162 -9.84 -18.51 9.35
N ARG A 163 -8.68 -19.03 9.76
CA ARG A 163 -7.93 -20.05 9.00
C ARG A 163 -7.80 -19.69 7.54
N MET A 164 -7.30 -18.49 7.27
CA MET A 164 -7.13 -17.93 5.93
C MET A 164 -8.42 -17.64 5.15
N ARG A 165 -9.58 -17.77 5.76
CA ARG A 165 -10.86 -17.43 5.14
C ARG A 165 -11.30 -16.05 5.59
N TYR A 166 -11.61 -15.21 4.62
CA TYR A 166 -12.16 -13.88 4.88
C TYR A 166 -13.54 -13.99 5.56
N SER A 167 -13.72 -13.20 6.61
CA SER A 167 -15.02 -13.00 7.27
C SER A 167 -15.55 -11.61 6.92
N GLU A 168 -16.68 -11.53 6.23
CA GLU A 168 -17.35 -10.26 5.95
C GLU A 168 -17.87 -9.62 7.24
N ARG A 169 -18.37 -10.47 8.17
CA ARG A 169 -18.72 -10.03 9.51
C ARG A 169 -17.46 -9.59 10.26
N GLY A 170 -17.50 -8.41 10.84
CA GLY A 170 -16.34 -7.81 11.52
C GLY A 170 -15.30 -7.20 10.60
N SER A 171 -15.52 -7.19 9.27
CA SER A 171 -14.64 -6.52 8.30
C SER A 171 -15.28 -5.25 7.77
N ARG A 172 -14.53 -4.13 7.80
CA ARG A 172 -15.03 -2.82 7.40
C ARG A 172 -13.91 -1.86 7.05
N THR A 173 -14.16 -0.99 6.07
CA THR A 173 -13.35 0.20 5.81
C THR A 173 -13.99 1.42 6.46
N THR A 174 -13.19 2.25 7.11
CA THR A 174 -13.59 3.54 7.67
C THR A 174 -12.67 4.65 7.19
N ASP A 175 -13.14 5.90 7.25
CA ASP A 175 -12.31 7.08 6.94
C ASP A 175 -11.38 7.47 8.12
N SER A 176 -10.94 6.51 8.93
CA SER A 176 -10.12 6.75 10.13
C SER A 176 -8.63 6.60 9.90
N GLY A 177 -8.13 6.97 8.70
CA GLY A 177 -6.71 7.05 8.41
C GLY A 177 -6.02 8.19 9.13
N ILE A 178 -4.67 8.17 9.15
CA ILE A 178 -3.85 9.13 9.89
C ILE A 178 -4.00 10.57 9.40
N ALA A 179 -4.53 10.80 8.20
CA ALA A 179 -4.85 12.11 7.65
C ALA A 179 -5.79 12.93 8.55
N LYS A 180 -6.64 12.27 9.37
CA LYS A 180 -7.47 12.98 10.36
C LYS A 180 -6.62 13.75 11.37
N ALA A 181 -5.60 13.10 11.94
CA ALA A 181 -4.69 13.76 12.86
C ALA A 181 -3.90 14.89 12.17
N PHE A 182 -3.44 14.64 10.93
CA PHE A 182 -2.72 15.65 10.14
C PHE A 182 -3.60 16.87 9.82
N SER A 183 -4.87 16.67 9.53
CA SER A 183 -5.82 17.78 9.30
C SER A 183 -5.96 18.66 10.54
N LEU A 184 -6.07 18.05 11.72
CA LEU A 184 -6.14 18.80 12.98
C LEU A 184 -4.82 19.56 13.28
N ILE A 185 -3.66 18.95 12.96
CA ILE A 185 -2.36 19.63 13.08
C ILE A 185 -2.27 20.81 12.11
N ALA A 186 -2.71 20.63 10.85
CA ALA A 186 -2.74 21.69 9.84
C ALA A 186 -3.62 22.86 10.27
N ASP A 187 -4.81 22.58 10.82
CA ASP A 187 -5.72 23.60 11.35
C ASP A 187 -5.09 24.40 12.49
N LYS A 188 -4.43 23.73 13.44
CA LYS A 188 -3.70 24.41 14.53
C LYS A 188 -2.51 25.22 14.01
N LEU A 189 -1.82 24.76 13.00
CA LEU A 189 -0.76 25.54 12.34
C LEU A 189 -1.34 26.79 11.65
N ARG A 190 -2.45 26.66 10.96
CA ARG A 190 -3.13 27.77 10.31
C ARG A 190 -3.56 28.83 11.32
N GLU A 191 -4.15 28.43 12.45
CA GLU A 191 -4.50 29.34 13.54
C GLU A 191 -3.30 30.15 14.05
N LYS A 192 -2.13 29.50 14.19
CA LYS A 192 -0.91 30.11 14.76
C LYS A 192 -0.07 30.90 13.74
N SER A 193 -0.04 30.47 12.47
CA SER A 193 0.87 30.99 11.44
C SER A 193 0.17 31.84 10.38
N GLY A 194 -1.16 31.73 10.26
CA GLY A 194 -1.93 32.30 9.16
C GLY A 194 -1.70 31.59 7.82
N VAL A 195 -0.98 30.45 7.78
CA VAL A 195 -0.64 29.72 6.55
C VAL A 195 -1.37 28.40 6.52
N ASN A 196 -2.02 28.12 5.40
CA ASN A 196 -2.60 26.81 5.13
C ASN A 196 -1.48 25.88 4.63
N VAL A 197 -1.12 24.86 5.42
CA VAL A 197 -0.11 23.85 5.08
C VAL A 197 -0.82 22.62 4.55
N GLU A 198 -0.48 22.21 3.33
CA GLU A 198 -1.05 21.01 2.72
C GLU A 198 -0.56 19.74 3.44
N LEU A 199 -1.46 18.74 3.56
CA LEU A 199 -1.22 17.56 4.40
C LEU A 199 0.04 16.78 4.03
N TYR A 200 0.36 16.65 2.75
CA TYR A 200 1.56 15.92 2.32
C TYR A 200 2.86 16.59 2.78
N ARG A 201 2.86 17.90 3.05
CA ARG A 201 4.01 18.63 3.60
C ARG A 201 4.22 18.43 5.09
N LEU A 202 3.24 17.83 5.76
CA LEU A 202 3.32 17.57 7.20
C LEU A 202 4.01 16.25 7.53
N TYR A 203 4.22 15.34 6.58
CA TYR A 203 4.86 14.05 6.85
C TYR A 203 6.20 14.22 7.58
N ASP A 204 7.16 14.83 6.90
CA ASP A 204 8.50 15.06 7.48
C ASP A 204 8.45 15.97 8.71
N ALA A 205 7.55 16.95 8.70
CA ALA A 205 7.43 17.90 9.80
C ALA A 205 6.92 17.24 11.09
N VAL A 206 5.95 16.34 10.98
CA VAL A 206 5.42 15.57 12.11
C VAL A 206 6.49 14.60 12.64
N GLU A 207 7.21 13.93 11.75
CA GLU A 207 8.30 13.03 12.12
C GLU A 207 9.45 13.79 12.82
N LYS A 208 9.85 14.96 12.31
CA LYS A 208 10.84 15.84 12.93
C LYS A 208 10.35 16.52 14.21
N GLY A 209 9.03 16.62 14.39
CA GLY A 209 8.38 17.31 15.49
C GLY A 209 8.35 18.81 15.36
N SER A 210 8.74 19.41 14.22
CA SER A 210 8.66 20.85 13.98
C SER A 210 8.54 21.20 12.49
N ILE A 211 8.03 22.40 12.21
CA ILE A 211 7.96 22.96 10.86
C ILE A 211 8.39 24.42 10.84
N ARG A 212 9.12 24.82 9.80
CA ARG A 212 9.51 26.22 9.60
C ARG A 212 8.60 26.90 8.59
N ILE A 213 7.89 27.96 9.04
CA ILE A 213 6.98 28.75 8.21
C ILE A 213 7.43 30.23 8.24
N LYS A 214 7.70 30.82 7.08
CA LYS A 214 8.16 32.20 6.96
C LYS A 214 9.32 32.56 7.91
N GLY A 215 10.27 31.63 8.05
CA GLY A 215 11.47 31.82 8.88
C GLY A 215 11.26 31.52 10.38
N LYS A 216 10.03 31.38 10.86
CA LYS A 216 9.70 31.02 12.25
C LYS A 216 9.50 29.50 12.38
N GLU A 217 10.03 28.92 13.44
CA GLU A 217 9.85 27.51 13.77
C GLU A 217 8.62 27.32 14.67
N TYR A 218 7.83 26.29 14.36
CA TYR A 218 6.66 25.86 15.11
C TYR A 218 6.87 24.42 15.57
N ASP A 219 6.83 24.22 16.88
CA ASP A 219 6.87 22.89 17.50
C ASP A 219 5.52 22.18 17.31
N LEU A 220 5.55 20.94 16.83
CA LEU A 220 4.38 20.10 16.53
C LEU A 220 4.20 18.96 17.54
N ARG A 221 5.18 18.68 18.39
CA ARG A 221 5.22 17.47 19.24
C ARG A 221 3.98 17.32 20.10
N ALA A 222 3.63 18.37 20.84
CA ALA A 222 2.47 18.33 21.74
C ALA A 222 1.13 18.14 20.99
N GLN A 223 0.97 18.80 19.83
CA GLN A 223 -0.22 18.63 18.99
C GLN A 223 -0.27 17.23 18.37
N THR A 224 0.85 16.73 17.87
CA THR A 224 0.95 15.38 17.32
C THR A 224 0.56 14.34 18.36
N GLU A 225 1.12 14.42 19.55
CA GLU A 225 0.81 13.49 20.64
C GLU A 225 -0.67 13.54 21.02
N MET A 226 -1.23 14.74 21.16
CA MET A 226 -2.65 14.92 21.50
C MET A 226 -3.56 14.30 20.42
N PHE A 227 -3.34 14.62 19.14
CA PHE A 227 -4.21 14.15 18.07
C PHE A 227 -4.01 12.67 17.74
N TYR A 228 -2.81 12.12 17.94
CA TYR A 228 -2.56 10.69 17.80
C TYR A 228 -3.25 9.90 18.90
N ASN A 229 -3.22 10.36 20.15
CA ASN A 229 -3.99 9.74 21.24
C ASN A 229 -5.49 9.77 20.95
N GLN A 230 -6.01 10.91 20.49
CA GLN A 230 -7.42 11.03 20.16
C GLN A 230 -7.85 10.11 19.00
N LEU A 231 -7.04 10.02 17.95
CA LEU A 231 -7.31 9.12 16.83
C LEU A 231 -7.21 7.65 17.26
N ALA A 232 -6.20 7.30 18.06
CA ALA A 232 -6.04 5.95 18.58
C ALA A 232 -7.24 5.52 19.43
N ALA A 233 -7.73 6.38 20.33
CA ALA A 233 -8.93 6.09 21.12
C ALA A 233 -10.15 5.87 20.19
N SER A 234 -10.36 6.72 19.20
CA SER A 234 -11.46 6.55 18.23
C SER A 234 -11.37 5.24 17.43
N ILE A 235 -10.15 4.78 17.12
CA ILE A 235 -9.94 3.51 16.42
C ILE A 235 -10.18 2.34 17.38
N ALA A 236 -9.76 2.43 18.64
CA ALA A 236 -10.05 1.41 19.65
C ALA A 236 -11.55 1.24 19.88
N ASP A 237 -12.30 2.33 20.01
CA ASP A 237 -13.75 2.31 20.11
C ASP A 237 -14.40 1.62 18.88
N GLU A 238 -13.84 1.81 17.70
CA GLU A 238 -14.32 1.16 16.47
C GLU A 238 -14.01 -0.36 16.49
N VAL A 239 -12.84 -0.76 16.98
CA VAL A 239 -12.46 -2.18 17.19
C VAL A 239 -13.45 -2.84 18.14
N ASP A 240 -13.67 -2.24 19.30
CA ASP A 240 -14.59 -2.77 20.32
C ASP A 240 -16.00 -2.94 19.74
N ARG A 241 -16.47 -1.96 18.97
CA ARG A 241 -17.79 -2.01 18.35
C ARG A 241 -17.90 -3.07 17.26
N LEU A 242 -16.86 -3.24 16.43
CA LEU A 242 -16.85 -4.18 15.31
C LEU A 242 -16.62 -5.62 15.75
N TRP A 243 -15.80 -5.82 16.79
CA TRP A 243 -15.33 -7.13 17.22
C TRP A 243 -15.87 -7.55 18.57
N SER A 244 -16.93 -6.90 19.08
CA SER A 244 -17.59 -7.24 20.35
C SER A 244 -17.97 -8.71 20.49
N ASP A 245 -18.39 -9.34 19.40
CA ASP A 245 -18.77 -10.75 19.35
C ASP A 245 -17.63 -11.69 18.91
N GLU A 246 -16.46 -11.15 18.60
CA GLU A 246 -15.33 -11.87 18.02
C GLU A 246 -14.24 -12.15 19.08
N TRP A 247 -14.69 -12.59 20.27
CA TRP A 247 -13.85 -12.83 21.44
C TRP A 247 -12.79 -13.93 21.25
N ASP A 248 -12.90 -14.71 20.18
CA ASP A 248 -12.01 -15.81 19.81
C ASP A 248 -10.91 -15.40 18.79
N ILE A 249 -10.65 -14.10 18.63
CA ILE A 249 -9.50 -13.63 17.85
C ILE A 249 -8.22 -14.00 18.58
N ASP A 250 -7.37 -14.83 17.94
CA ASP A 250 -6.09 -15.27 18.50
C ASP A 250 -5.01 -14.20 18.44
N THR A 251 -4.93 -13.49 17.31
CA THR A 251 -3.90 -12.48 17.06
C THR A 251 -4.49 -11.28 16.32
N ILE A 252 -4.10 -10.07 16.74
CA ILE A 252 -4.43 -8.81 16.06
C ILE A 252 -3.16 -8.26 15.42
N VAL A 253 -3.21 -8.00 14.11
CA VAL A 253 -2.10 -7.41 13.34
C VAL A 253 -2.37 -5.94 13.12
N LEU A 254 -1.54 -5.08 13.69
CA LEU A 254 -1.56 -3.63 13.44
C LEU A 254 -0.56 -3.28 12.36
N THR A 255 -1.04 -2.75 11.24
CA THR A 255 -0.25 -2.53 10.02
C THR A 255 -0.57 -1.19 9.35
N GLY A 256 0.13 -0.91 8.25
CA GLY A 256 0.06 0.36 7.53
C GLY A 256 0.95 1.45 8.13
N GLY A 257 1.20 2.52 7.36
CA GLY A 257 2.01 3.64 7.83
C GLY A 257 1.39 4.37 9.03
N GLY A 258 0.07 4.53 9.04
CA GLY A 258 -0.68 5.06 10.17
C GLY A 258 -0.66 4.11 11.37
N GLY A 259 -0.77 2.79 11.14
CA GLY A 259 -0.67 1.78 12.18
C GLY A 259 0.65 1.83 12.92
N ALA A 260 1.77 1.95 12.19
CA ALA A 260 3.09 2.11 12.81
C ALA A 260 3.21 3.41 13.62
N ALA A 261 2.70 4.53 13.09
CA ALA A 261 2.75 5.82 13.79
C ALA A 261 1.88 5.83 15.06
N LEU A 262 0.76 5.13 15.04
CA LEU A 262 -0.19 5.06 16.16
C LEU A 262 0.07 3.89 17.11
N ALA A 263 1.00 2.98 16.82
CA ALA A 263 1.19 1.73 17.56
C ALA A 263 1.32 1.93 19.08
N LYS A 264 2.17 2.86 19.51
CA LYS A 264 2.40 3.13 20.95
C LYS A 264 1.16 3.69 21.68
N TYR A 265 0.23 4.29 20.94
CA TYR A 265 -1.01 4.87 21.49
C TYR A 265 -2.17 3.88 21.43
N LEU A 266 -2.23 3.08 20.37
CA LEU A 266 -3.36 2.19 20.08
C LEU A 266 -3.20 0.82 20.75
N GLN A 267 -1.99 0.26 20.74
CA GLN A 267 -1.75 -1.07 21.30
C GLN A 267 -2.20 -1.22 22.77
N PRO A 268 -2.00 -0.22 23.68
CA PRO A 268 -2.48 -0.33 25.05
C PRO A 268 -4.00 -0.25 25.20
N LEU A 269 -4.73 0.14 24.16
CA LEU A 269 -6.19 0.31 24.16
C LEU A 269 -6.92 -0.89 23.57
N ILE A 270 -6.21 -1.85 23.02
CA ILE A 270 -6.79 -3.04 22.37
C ILE A 270 -6.49 -4.25 23.22
N ASP A 271 -7.54 -4.95 23.63
CA ASP A 271 -7.42 -6.22 24.34
C ASP A 271 -6.96 -7.34 23.40
N GLY A 272 -6.06 -8.20 23.86
CA GLY A 272 -5.58 -9.36 23.13
C GLY A 272 -4.11 -9.29 22.70
N GLN A 273 -3.68 -10.25 21.91
CA GLN A 273 -2.30 -10.31 21.39
C GLN A 273 -2.15 -9.41 20.16
N VAL A 274 -1.64 -8.20 20.34
CA VAL A 274 -1.38 -7.27 19.23
C VAL A 274 0.06 -7.40 18.78
N ILE A 275 0.26 -7.67 17.48
CA ILE A 275 1.56 -7.63 16.80
C ILE A 275 1.62 -6.44 15.85
N THR A 276 2.78 -5.81 15.76
CA THR A 276 3.04 -4.67 14.89
C THR A 276 4.05 -5.02 13.80
N VAL A 277 4.14 -4.18 12.79
CA VAL A 277 5.19 -4.29 11.78
C VAL A 277 6.57 -4.18 12.43
N ASP A 278 7.51 -5.03 11.99
CA ASP A 278 8.90 -5.00 12.44
C ASP A 278 9.49 -3.58 12.32
N PRO A 279 10.00 -2.99 13.42
CA PRO A 279 10.58 -1.64 13.39
C PRO A 279 11.73 -1.44 12.41
N GLY A 280 12.40 -2.53 11.99
CA GLY A 280 13.46 -2.49 10.98
C GLY A 280 12.97 -2.43 9.53
N LYS A 281 11.66 -2.43 9.31
CA LYS A 281 11.06 -2.45 7.96
C LYS A 281 10.16 -1.25 7.76
N ASP A 282 10.14 -0.73 6.52
CA ASP A 282 9.21 0.35 6.16
C ASP A 282 7.76 -0.17 6.21
N PRO A 283 6.92 0.35 7.11
CA PRO A 283 5.54 -0.09 7.27
C PRO A 283 4.67 0.21 6.04
N ARG A 284 5.02 1.20 5.24
CA ARG A 284 4.31 1.58 4.00
C ARG A 284 4.43 0.51 2.92
N LEU A 285 5.48 -0.32 3.00
CA LEU A 285 5.75 -1.41 2.05
C LEU A 285 5.23 -2.77 2.53
N TRP A 286 4.58 -2.84 3.67
CA TRP A 286 4.20 -4.13 4.27
C TRP A 286 3.20 -4.88 3.39
N ASN A 287 2.15 -4.21 2.92
CA ASN A 287 1.16 -4.80 2.01
C ASN A 287 1.78 -5.21 0.67
N VAL A 288 2.56 -4.34 0.04
CA VAL A 288 3.16 -4.65 -1.28
C VAL A 288 4.13 -5.82 -1.23
N ARG A 289 4.85 -6.01 -0.12
CA ARG A 289 5.66 -7.22 0.10
C ARG A 289 4.82 -8.49 0.14
N GLY A 290 3.67 -8.42 0.80
CA GLY A 290 2.71 -9.53 0.80
C GLY A 290 2.12 -9.80 -0.58
N TYR A 291 1.79 -8.77 -1.35
CA TYR A 291 1.34 -8.93 -2.74
C TYR A 291 2.40 -9.63 -3.59
N TRP A 292 3.66 -9.27 -3.43
CA TRP A 292 4.76 -9.92 -4.11
C TRP A 292 4.92 -11.39 -3.71
N LYS A 293 4.83 -11.73 -2.43
CA LYS A 293 4.84 -13.12 -1.94
C LYS A 293 3.66 -13.92 -2.47
N TYR A 294 2.46 -13.32 -2.45
CA TYR A 294 1.26 -13.92 -3.01
C TYR A 294 1.38 -14.15 -4.52
N ALA A 295 1.92 -13.18 -5.26
CA ALA A 295 2.19 -13.33 -6.69
C ALA A 295 3.13 -14.51 -6.98
N LYS A 296 4.18 -14.68 -6.18
CA LYS A 296 5.08 -15.86 -6.28
C LYS A 296 4.36 -17.17 -5.98
N ASN A 297 3.48 -17.19 -4.99
CA ASN A 297 2.68 -18.38 -4.68
C ASN A 297 1.72 -18.71 -5.84
N LEU A 298 1.04 -17.69 -6.37
CA LEU A 298 0.02 -17.86 -7.40
C LEU A 298 0.63 -18.28 -8.74
N TRP A 299 1.75 -17.66 -9.13
CA TRP A 299 2.32 -17.84 -10.48
C TRP A 299 3.66 -18.54 -10.50
N GLY A 300 4.39 -18.64 -9.39
CA GLY A 300 5.70 -19.29 -9.31
C GLY A 300 5.65 -20.80 -9.55
N ARG A 301 4.54 -21.45 -9.22
CA ARG A 301 4.32 -22.88 -9.46
C ARG A 301 4.07 -23.24 -10.93
N SER A 302 3.74 -22.25 -11.76
CA SER A 302 3.44 -22.45 -13.19
C SER A 302 4.68 -22.64 -14.07
N THR A 303 5.88 -22.45 -13.54
CA THR A 303 7.15 -22.61 -14.28
C THR A 303 7.86 -23.94 -14.04
N ALA A 304 7.30 -24.84 -13.24
CA ALA A 304 7.77 -26.23 -13.17
C ALA A 304 7.28 -26.95 -14.45
N THR A 305 8.14 -27.00 -15.44
CA THR A 305 7.97 -27.86 -16.61
C THR A 305 7.72 -29.30 -16.12
N PRO A 306 6.66 -30.00 -16.59
CA PRO A 306 6.53 -31.42 -16.27
C PRO A 306 7.75 -32.14 -16.83
N THR A 307 8.48 -32.82 -15.97
CA THR A 307 9.57 -33.71 -16.39
C THR A 307 8.99 -34.74 -17.37
N PRO A 308 9.44 -34.80 -18.63
CA PRO A 308 8.98 -35.85 -19.53
C PRO A 308 9.59 -37.18 -19.09
N GLY A 309 8.75 -38.16 -18.78
CA GLY A 309 9.08 -39.52 -18.94
C GLY A 309 9.62 -40.28 -17.73
N ALA A 310 8.73 -40.93 -17.01
CA ALA A 310 8.98 -42.30 -16.64
C ALA A 310 8.08 -43.18 -17.52
N GLY A 311 8.68 -43.82 -18.51
CA GLY A 311 8.01 -44.65 -19.46
C GLY A 311 7.19 -45.76 -18.81
N GLY A 312 5.95 -45.86 -19.23
CA GLY A 312 5.07 -46.97 -18.86
C GLY A 312 5.67 -48.32 -19.27
N ALA A 313 5.85 -49.20 -18.33
CA ALA A 313 5.95 -50.61 -18.58
C ALA A 313 4.52 -51.13 -18.75
N GLU A 314 4.21 -51.60 -19.94
CA GLU A 314 3.00 -52.38 -20.21
C GLU A 314 2.96 -53.63 -19.30
N PRO A 315 1.81 -53.98 -18.71
CA PRO A 315 1.65 -55.28 -18.09
C PRO A 315 1.36 -56.34 -19.15
N ALA A 316 2.26 -57.28 -19.25
CA ALA A 316 2.12 -58.48 -20.09
C ALA A 316 0.81 -59.20 -19.84
N SER A 317 0.09 -59.49 -20.92
CA SER A 317 -1.07 -60.39 -20.95
C SER A 317 -0.68 -61.79 -20.51
N ARG A 318 -1.31 -62.32 -19.48
CA ARG A 318 -1.40 -63.79 -19.25
C ARG A 318 -2.79 -64.24 -19.71
N ARG A 319 -2.75 -65.02 -20.80
CA ARG A 319 -3.78 -66.01 -21.10
C ARG A 319 -3.48 -67.22 -20.18
N VAL A 320 -4.48 -67.71 -19.51
CA VAL A 320 -5.09 -69.04 -19.47
C VAL A 320 -6.27 -68.95 -18.51
#